data_9f8aa23ede8990d0b286b4fb06b6c13a
#
_entry.id   9f8aa23ede8990d0b286b4fb06b6c13a
#
_cell.length_a   1.000
_cell.length_b   1.000
_cell.length_c   1.000
_cell.angle_alpha   90.00
_cell.angle_beta   90.00
_cell.angle_gamma   90.00
#
_symmetry.space_group_name_H-M   'P 1'
#
loop_
_entity.id
_entity.type
_entity.pdbx_description
1 polymer ?
#
loop_
_entity_poly.entity_id
_entity_poly.type
_entity_poly.pdbx_seq_one_letter_code
_entity_poly.pdbx_strand_id
1 'polypeptide(L)'
;MKNKLLLMFTLLGAPGFVFATPDLAASEYNFAVNELSKSSYNQAAIIGQQGVNNNATVLQQGTKLLSVVSQEGGNNRANIEQSGSYNLAYVDQKGNSNSASINQGAYGNTAMIIQKGSDNRANITQYGTQKTAVVVQRQSQMAIRVIQR
;
A
#
# COMPACT_ATOMS: atom_id res chain seq x y z
N MET A 1 19.54 9.78 15.32
CA MET A 1 18.76 10.25 14.18
C MET A 1 18.11 9.04 13.52
N LYS A 2 16.77 9.00 13.46
CA LYS A 2 16.04 7.87 12.88
C LYS A 2 16.04 8.03 11.35
N ASN A 3 16.70 7.15 10.63
CA ASN A 3 16.73 7.17 9.17
C ASN A 3 15.35 6.73 8.63
N LYS A 4 14.65 7.65 7.97
CA LYS A 4 13.46 7.38 7.19
C LYS A 4 13.89 7.27 5.73
N LEU A 5 13.61 6.12 5.11
CA LEU A 5 13.75 5.96 3.66
C LEU A 5 12.39 6.12 3.02
N LEU A 6 12.22 7.20 2.28
CA LEU A 6 11.07 7.41 1.40
C LEU A 6 11.56 7.24 -0.04
N LEU A 7 11.21 6.13 -0.69
CA LEU A 7 11.45 5.92 -2.10
C LEU A 7 10.17 6.23 -2.87
N MET A 8 10.19 7.34 -3.61
CA MET A 8 9.07 7.75 -4.46
C MET A 8 9.47 7.57 -5.92
N PHE A 9 8.88 6.61 -6.61
CA PHE A 9 9.04 6.46 -8.06
C PHE A 9 7.82 7.05 -8.77
N THR A 10 8.00 8.20 -9.41
CA THR A 10 7.06 8.74 -10.38
C THR A 10 7.55 8.39 -11.78
N LEU A 11 6.90 7.46 -12.46
CA LEU A 11 7.15 7.20 -13.86
C LEU A 11 6.22 8.10 -14.69
N LEU A 12 6.73 9.23 -15.19
CA LEU A 12 6.04 10.03 -16.20
C LEU A 12 6.19 9.31 -17.54
N GLY A 13 5.06 8.86 -18.11
CA GLY A 13 5.03 8.09 -19.33
C GLY A 13 5.35 8.91 -20.57
N ALA A 14 6.33 8.43 -21.34
CA ALA A 14 6.38 8.66 -22.79
C ALA A 14 5.59 7.53 -23.51
N PRO A 15 4.94 7.77 -24.66
CA PRO A 15 4.25 6.72 -25.39
C PRO A 15 5.26 5.79 -26.06
N GLY A 16 5.57 4.70 -25.44
CA GLY A 16 6.46 3.65 -25.95
C GLY A 16 6.21 2.37 -25.20
N PHE A 17 5.74 1.38 -25.92
CA PHE A 17 5.55 -0.03 -25.59
C PHE A 17 5.87 -0.43 -24.14
N VAL A 18 4.87 -0.42 -23.28
CA VAL A 18 4.95 -1.01 -21.94
C VAL A 18 4.71 -2.50 -22.08
N PHE A 19 5.78 -3.29 -21.97
CA PHE A 19 5.62 -4.67 -21.57
C PHE A 19 5.22 -4.65 -20.09
N ALA A 20 3.94 -4.79 -19.81
CA ALA A 20 3.45 -5.01 -18.47
C ALA A 20 3.97 -6.37 -18.01
N THR A 21 5.06 -6.40 -17.26
CA THR A 21 5.42 -7.59 -16.49
C THR A 21 4.39 -7.72 -15.35
N PRO A 22 3.78 -8.89 -15.17
CA PRO A 22 2.62 -9.06 -14.29
C PRO A 22 2.90 -8.87 -12.80
N ASP A 23 4.10 -8.48 -12.39
CA ASP A 23 4.49 -8.63 -10.99
C ASP A 23 5.46 -7.55 -10.44
N LEU A 24 5.34 -6.30 -10.90
CA LEU A 24 6.11 -5.20 -10.31
C LEU A 24 5.80 -5.03 -8.81
N ALA A 25 4.53 -5.18 -8.41
CA ALA A 25 4.14 -5.07 -7.02
C ALA A 25 4.70 -6.19 -6.12
N ALA A 26 4.78 -7.42 -6.62
CA ALA A 26 5.37 -8.52 -5.86
C ALA A 26 6.90 -8.42 -5.79
N SER A 27 7.56 -7.94 -6.83
CA SER A 27 9.02 -7.72 -6.81
C SER A 27 9.40 -6.58 -5.87
N GLU A 28 8.66 -5.49 -5.88
CA GLU A 28 8.85 -4.34 -4.98
C GLU A 28 8.54 -4.71 -3.53
N TYR A 29 7.49 -5.50 -3.31
CA TYR A 29 7.17 -6.06 -1.98
C TYR A 29 8.31 -6.94 -1.46
N ASN A 30 8.78 -7.91 -2.25
CA ASN A 30 9.86 -8.81 -1.86
C ASN A 30 11.18 -8.05 -1.63
N PHE A 31 11.47 -7.04 -2.45
CA PHE A 31 12.61 -6.17 -2.28
C PHE A 31 12.50 -5.40 -0.95
N ALA A 32 11.35 -4.78 -0.67
CA ALA A 32 11.13 -4.01 0.54
C ALA A 32 11.21 -4.87 1.81
N VAL A 33 10.61 -6.06 1.79
CA VAL A 33 10.71 -7.01 2.92
C VAL A 33 12.15 -7.44 3.15
N ASN A 34 12.90 -7.70 2.08
CA ASN A 34 14.30 -8.12 2.14
C ASN A 34 15.19 -6.99 2.68
N GLU A 35 14.99 -5.76 2.23
CA GLU A 35 15.72 -4.59 2.71
C GLU A 35 15.38 -4.26 4.17
N LEU A 36 14.11 -4.34 4.55
CA LEU A 36 13.69 -4.09 5.93
C LEU A 36 14.25 -5.14 6.90
N SER A 37 14.40 -6.39 6.45
CA SER A 37 14.96 -7.48 7.26
C SER A 37 16.48 -7.36 7.45
N LYS A 38 17.19 -6.78 6.47
CA LYS A 38 18.66 -6.67 6.44
C LYS A 38 19.20 -5.32 6.91
N SER A 39 18.36 -4.28 6.90
CA SER A 39 18.81 -2.91 7.17
C SER A 39 18.48 -2.43 8.58
N SER A 40 19.24 -1.43 9.02
CA SER A 40 18.96 -0.65 10.23
C SER A 40 17.73 0.28 10.07
N TYR A 41 17.03 0.26 8.94
CA TYR A 41 15.87 1.10 8.72
C TYR A 41 14.70 0.65 9.59
N ASN A 42 14.10 1.61 10.28
CA ASN A 42 12.96 1.36 11.13
C ASN A 42 11.62 1.50 10.40
N GLN A 43 11.62 2.18 9.25
CA GLN A 43 10.42 2.44 8.46
C GLN A 43 10.78 2.43 6.97
N ALA A 44 9.92 1.82 6.15
CA ALA A 44 10.01 1.86 4.70
C ALA A 44 8.64 2.09 4.08
N ALA A 45 8.58 3.00 3.10
CA ALA A 45 7.40 3.23 2.28
C ALA A 45 7.79 3.18 0.81
N ILE A 46 7.11 2.35 0.02
CA ILE A 46 7.30 2.22 -1.42
C ILE A 46 6.00 2.61 -2.10
N ILE A 47 6.07 3.58 -3.01
CA ILE A 47 4.91 4.06 -3.76
C ILE A 47 5.25 4.01 -5.24
N GLY A 48 4.50 3.19 -5.99
CA GLY A 48 4.50 3.12 -7.44
C GLY A 48 3.17 3.64 -8.00
N GLN A 49 3.22 4.64 -8.89
CA GLN A 49 2.02 5.20 -9.52
C GLN A 49 2.21 5.29 -11.03
N GLN A 50 1.23 4.78 -11.79
CA GLN A 50 1.18 4.86 -13.23
C GLN A 50 -0.19 5.38 -13.67
N GLY A 51 -0.22 6.39 -14.56
CA GLY A 51 -1.44 7.01 -15.05
C GLY A 51 -1.64 8.43 -14.56
N VAL A 52 -2.88 8.88 -14.39
CA VAL A 52 -3.21 10.28 -14.12
C VAL A 52 -3.96 10.47 -12.80
N ASN A 53 -3.64 11.56 -12.08
CA ASN A 53 -4.34 11.98 -10.85
C ASN A 53 -4.39 10.91 -9.75
N ASN A 54 -3.43 9.98 -9.70
CA ASN A 54 -3.31 9.06 -8.60
C ASN A 54 -2.73 9.76 -7.36
N ASN A 55 -3.25 9.44 -6.19
CA ASN A 55 -2.80 10.03 -4.93
C ASN A 55 -2.51 8.93 -3.91
N ALA A 56 -1.30 8.90 -3.37
CA ALA A 56 -0.91 7.99 -2.30
C ALA A 56 -0.32 8.78 -1.13
N THR A 57 -0.81 8.49 0.07
CA THR A 57 -0.31 9.08 1.31
C THR A 57 0.07 7.96 2.27
N VAL A 58 1.29 8.02 2.81
CA VAL A 58 1.78 7.08 3.81
C VAL A 58 2.32 7.85 5.01
N LEU A 59 1.75 7.57 6.17
CA LEU A 59 2.22 8.08 7.46
C LEU A 59 2.65 6.92 8.35
N GLN A 60 3.90 6.92 8.78
CA GLN A 60 4.46 5.88 9.64
C GLN A 60 5.09 6.46 10.90
N GLN A 61 4.69 5.92 12.06
CA GLN A 61 5.22 6.34 13.36
C GLN A 61 5.55 5.12 14.23
N GLY A 62 6.84 4.80 14.36
CA GLY A 62 7.25 3.61 15.13
C GLY A 62 8.48 2.93 14.55
N THR A 63 8.54 1.60 14.70
CA THR A 63 9.71 0.82 14.30
C THR A 63 9.31 -0.41 13.46
N LYS A 64 10.16 -0.75 12.46
CA LYS A 64 9.91 -1.92 11.60
C LYS A 64 8.52 -1.87 10.93
N LEU A 65 8.20 -0.71 10.34
CA LEU A 65 6.97 -0.49 9.59
C LEU A 65 7.25 -0.58 8.09
N LEU A 66 6.40 -1.31 7.37
CA LEU A 66 6.48 -1.42 5.93
C LEU A 66 5.14 -1.07 5.28
N SER A 67 5.17 -0.15 4.32
CA SER A 67 4.03 0.19 3.47
C SER A 67 4.40 0.10 2.01
N VAL A 68 3.55 -0.56 1.23
CA VAL A 68 3.67 -0.65 -0.22
C VAL A 68 2.37 -0.20 -0.86
N VAL A 69 2.45 0.74 -1.80
CA VAL A 69 1.31 1.22 -2.58
C VAL A 69 1.65 1.10 -4.06
N SER A 70 0.78 0.42 -4.81
CA SER A 70 0.80 0.34 -6.27
C SER A 70 -0.52 0.89 -6.81
N GLN A 71 -0.47 1.86 -7.72
CA GLN A 71 -1.66 2.44 -8.36
C GLN A 71 -1.46 2.50 -9.87
N GLU A 72 -2.38 1.90 -10.62
CA GLU A 72 -2.42 1.91 -12.08
C GLU A 72 -3.79 2.43 -12.56
N GLY A 73 -3.79 3.42 -13.45
CA GLY A 73 -5.01 4.01 -14.01
C GLY A 73 -5.22 5.46 -13.59
N GLY A 74 -6.45 5.86 -13.26
CA GLY A 74 -6.76 7.25 -13.00
C GLY A 74 -7.56 7.52 -11.73
N ASN A 75 -7.26 8.65 -11.08
CA ASN A 75 -8.00 9.14 -9.89
C ASN A 75 -8.06 8.14 -8.73
N ASN A 76 -7.08 7.22 -8.61
CA ASN A 76 -7.02 6.30 -7.49
C ASN A 76 -6.45 6.98 -6.25
N ARG A 77 -6.98 6.63 -5.09
CA ARG A 77 -6.53 7.18 -3.80
C ARG A 77 -6.17 6.07 -2.82
N ALA A 78 -4.95 6.11 -2.28
CA ALA A 78 -4.49 5.23 -1.21
C ALA A 78 -4.05 6.06 0.00
N ASN A 79 -4.51 5.66 1.18
CA ASN A 79 -4.06 6.24 2.45
C ASN A 79 -3.63 5.12 3.40
N ILE A 80 -2.40 5.17 3.88
CA ILE A 80 -1.87 4.23 4.87
C ILE A 80 -1.37 5.02 6.07
N GLU A 81 -1.87 4.64 7.24
CA GLU A 81 -1.41 5.15 8.53
C GLU A 81 -1.00 3.97 9.41
N GLN A 82 0.26 3.96 9.84
CA GLN A 82 0.79 2.91 10.71
C GLN A 82 1.44 3.51 11.95
N SER A 83 1.08 2.96 13.10
CA SER A 83 1.74 3.28 14.37
C SER A 83 2.14 2.02 15.14
N GLY A 84 3.18 2.11 15.98
CA GLY A 84 3.66 0.97 16.75
C GLY A 84 4.83 0.23 16.08
N SER A 85 4.79 -1.10 16.03
CA SER A 85 5.94 -1.86 15.56
C SER A 85 5.55 -3.09 14.74
N TYR A 86 6.41 -3.45 13.75
CA TYR A 86 6.26 -4.65 12.93
C TYR A 86 4.93 -4.72 12.15
N ASN A 87 4.37 -3.57 11.74
CA ASN A 87 3.16 -3.54 10.92
C ASN A 87 3.50 -3.53 9.43
N LEU A 88 2.69 -4.27 8.67
CA LEU A 88 2.78 -4.38 7.22
C LEU A 88 1.47 -3.92 6.58
N ALA A 89 1.54 -2.98 5.65
CA ALA A 89 0.42 -2.54 4.84
C ALA A 89 0.73 -2.65 3.34
N TYR A 90 -0.20 -3.19 2.58
CA TYR A 90 -0.10 -3.33 1.14
C TYR A 90 -1.39 -2.85 0.46
N VAL A 91 -1.27 -1.97 -0.53
CA VAL A 91 -2.39 -1.50 -1.37
C VAL A 91 -2.01 -1.67 -2.84
N ASP A 92 -2.86 -2.38 -3.59
CA ASP A 92 -2.80 -2.47 -5.05
C ASP A 92 -4.14 -2.03 -5.65
N GLN A 93 -4.10 -0.94 -6.45
CA GLN A 93 -5.28 -0.38 -7.11
C GLN A 93 -5.06 -0.34 -8.62
N LYS A 94 -5.95 -1.00 -9.37
CA LYS A 94 -5.93 -1.01 -10.82
C LYS A 94 -7.31 -0.62 -11.38
N GLY A 95 -7.33 0.45 -12.17
CA GLY A 95 -8.56 1.03 -12.74
C GLY A 95 -8.75 2.47 -12.34
N ASN A 96 -10.00 2.90 -12.15
CA ASN A 96 -10.29 4.32 -11.94
C ASN A 96 -11.09 4.57 -10.66
N SER A 97 -10.80 5.71 -10.01
CA SER A 97 -11.58 6.21 -8.87
C SER A 97 -11.69 5.22 -7.69
N ASN A 98 -10.70 4.33 -7.53
CA ASN A 98 -10.65 3.43 -6.39
C ASN A 98 -10.10 4.16 -5.15
N SER A 99 -10.63 3.82 -3.99
CA SER A 99 -10.21 4.40 -2.70
C SER A 99 -9.89 3.30 -1.70
N ALA A 100 -8.65 3.28 -1.22
CA ALA A 100 -8.17 2.36 -0.20
C ALA A 100 -7.67 3.12 1.03
N SER A 101 -8.02 2.63 2.22
CA SER A 101 -7.50 3.17 3.48
C SER A 101 -7.10 2.04 4.42
N ILE A 102 -5.89 2.11 4.96
CA ILE A 102 -5.39 1.20 5.98
C ILE A 102 -4.95 2.02 7.19
N ASN A 103 -5.47 1.69 8.37
CA ASN A 103 -5.02 2.24 9.64
C ASN A 103 -4.63 1.09 10.57
N GLN A 104 -3.36 1.04 10.96
CA GLN A 104 -2.81 0.01 11.84
C GLN A 104 -2.17 0.63 13.06
N GLY A 105 -2.62 0.19 14.25
CA GLY A 105 -2.02 0.52 15.54
C GLY A 105 -1.48 -0.72 16.24
N ALA A 106 -0.56 -0.52 17.20
CA ALA A 106 0.05 -1.56 18.01
C ALA A 106 1.10 -2.42 17.28
N TYR A 107 1.06 -3.76 17.38
CA TYR A 107 2.20 -4.61 17.05
C TYR A 107 1.82 -5.76 16.10
N GLY A 108 2.63 -5.97 15.06
CA GLY A 108 2.60 -7.17 14.22
C GLY A 108 1.37 -7.31 13.33
N ASN A 109 0.71 -6.21 12.97
CA ASN A 109 -0.48 -6.25 12.12
C ASN A 109 -0.12 -6.32 10.63
N THR A 110 -0.90 -7.07 9.88
CA THR A 110 -0.80 -7.16 8.42
C THR A 110 -2.13 -6.79 7.78
N ALA A 111 -2.12 -5.83 6.87
CA ALA A 111 -3.29 -5.43 6.10
C ALA A 111 -2.98 -5.42 4.60
N MET A 112 -3.89 -5.96 3.80
CA MET A 112 -3.79 -5.97 2.35
C MET A 112 -5.10 -5.55 1.71
N ILE A 113 -5.05 -4.60 0.77
CA ILE A 113 -6.18 -4.20 -0.07
C ILE A 113 -5.77 -4.34 -1.53
N ILE A 114 -6.55 -5.12 -2.29
CA ILE A 114 -6.41 -5.25 -3.73
C ILE A 114 -7.74 -4.84 -4.38
N GLN A 115 -7.71 -3.80 -5.22
CA GLN A 115 -8.87 -3.28 -5.92
C GLN A 115 -8.63 -3.29 -7.43
N LYS A 116 -9.50 -3.98 -8.18
CA LYS A 116 -9.53 -3.98 -9.65
C LYS A 116 -10.91 -3.56 -10.12
N GLY A 117 -10.96 -2.64 -11.09
CA GLY A 117 -12.20 -2.05 -11.56
C GLY A 117 -12.32 -0.58 -11.19
N SER A 118 -13.54 -0.06 -11.06
CA SER A 118 -13.77 1.36 -10.81
C SER A 118 -14.67 1.60 -9.61
N ASP A 119 -14.47 2.75 -8.95
CA ASP A 119 -15.30 3.23 -7.85
C ASP A 119 -15.36 2.28 -6.64
N ASN A 120 -14.33 1.47 -6.44
CA ASN A 120 -14.24 0.59 -5.28
C ASN A 120 -13.76 1.35 -4.04
N ARG A 121 -14.29 1.01 -2.88
CA ARG A 121 -13.88 1.56 -1.60
C ARG A 121 -13.56 0.45 -0.60
N ALA A 122 -12.37 0.46 -0.04
CA ALA A 122 -11.96 -0.46 1.01
C ALA A 122 -11.36 0.28 2.20
N ASN A 123 -11.73 -0.13 3.39
CA ASN A 123 -11.15 0.39 4.64
C ASN A 123 -10.80 -0.77 5.57
N ILE A 124 -9.56 -0.81 6.04
CA ILE A 124 -9.09 -1.73 7.08
C ILE A 124 -8.60 -0.91 8.26
N THR A 125 -9.09 -1.25 9.45
CA THR A 125 -8.66 -0.66 10.72
C THR A 125 -8.31 -1.76 11.71
N GLN A 126 -7.06 -1.76 12.21
CA GLN A 126 -6.54 -2.77 13.13
C GLN A 126 -5.90 -2.08 14.35
N TYR A 127 -6.48 -2.28 15.53
CA TYR A 127 -5.96 -1.71 16.80
C TYR A 127 -5.37 -2.75 17.76
N GLY A 128 -5.56 -4.03 17.48
CA GLY A 128 -4.99 -5.11 18.29
C GLY A 128 -3.60 -5.50 17.84
N THR A 129 -3.09 -6.57 18.43
CA THR A 129 -1.79 -7.15 18.06
C THR A 129 -1.97 -8.37 17.16
N GLN A 130 -1.03 -8.59 16.22
CA GLN A 130 -0.95 -9.78 15.36
C GLN A 130 -2.26 -10.04 14.58
N LYS A 131 -2.88 -8.97 14.07
CA LYS A 131 -4.08 -9.06 13.25
C LYS A 131 -3.72 -9.14 11.77
N THR A 132 -4.45 -9.96 11.04
CA THR A 132 -4.35 -10.02 9.58
C THR A 132 -5.70 -9.73 8.94
N ALA A 133 -5.73 -8.81 7.99
CA ALA A 133 -6.91 -8.49 7.19
C ALA A 133 -6.55 -8.40 5.71
N VAL A 134 -7.34 -9.05 4.88
CA VAL A 134 -7.21 -9.01 3.42
C VAL A 134 -8.55 -8.65 2.79
N VAL A 135 -8.55 -7.62 1.95
CA VAL A 135 -9.71 -7.21 1.15
C VAL A 135 -9.36 -7.29 -0.32
N VAL A 136 -10.13 -8.06 -1.08
CA VAL A 136 -9.98 -8.18 -2.54
C VAL A 136 -11.30 -7.80 -3.20
N GLN A 137 -11.28 -6.76 -4.02
CA GLN A 137 -12.42 -6.28 -4.82
C GLN A 137 -12.03 -6.37 -6.30
N ARG A 138 -12.76 -7.18 -7.07
CA ARG A 138 -12.48 -7.42 -8.50
C ARG A 138 -13.58 -6.92 -9.42
N GLN A 139 -14.61 -6.32 -8.86
CA GLN A 139 -15.72 -5.68 -9.59
C GLN A 139 -15.78 -4.21 -9.25
N SER A 140 -16.59 -3.45 -9.95
CA SER A 140 -16.74 -2.02 -9.70
C SER A 140 -17.82 -1.74 -8.64
N GLN A 141 -17.74 -0.56 -8.02
CA GLN A 141 -18.74 -0.03 -7.07
C GLN A 141 -18.91 -0.89 -5.80
N MET A 142 -17.85 -1.54 -5.35
CA MET A 142 -17.85 -2.31 -4.11
C MET A 142 -17.35 -1.47 -2.93
N ALA A 143 -18.00 -1.60 -1.77
CA ALA A 143 -17.55 -0.99 -0.53
C ALA A 143 -17.38 -2.04 0.58
N ILE A 144 -16.19 -2.13 1.15
CA ILE A 144 -15.87 -3.08 2.23
C ILE A 144 -15.16 -2.33 3.37
N ARG A 145 -15.58 -2.62 4.59
CA ARG A 145 -14.92 -2.13 5.81
C ARG A 145 -14.62 -3.29 6.75
N VAL A 146 -13.37 -3.38 7.20
CA VAL A 146 -12.89 -4.36 8.19
C VAL A 146 -12.38 -3.61 9.42
N ILE A 147 -12.86 -3.98 10.59
CA ILE A 147 -12.39 -3.44 11.88
C ILE A 147 -12.01 -4.62 12.77
N GLN A 148 -10.77 -4.63 13.25
CA GLN A 148 -10.24 -5.63 14.18
C GLN A 148 -9.69 -4.91 15.42
N ARG A 149 -10.14 -5.34 16.58
CA ARG A 149 -9.73 -4.81 17.89
C ARG A 149 -9.07 -5.88 18.72
#